data_eb1150b5f0a6e0e3c0c37c9464e48fc3
#
_entry.id   eb1150b5f0a6e0e3c0c37c9464e48fc3
#
_cell.length_a   1.000
_cell.length_b   1.000
_cell.length_c   1.000
_cell.angle_alpha   90.00
_cell.angle_beta   90.00
_cell.angle_gamma   90.00
#
_symmetry.space_group_name_H-M   'P 1'
#
loop_
_entity.id
_entity.type
_entity.pdbx_description
1 polymer ?
#
loop_
_entity_poly.entity_id
_entity_poly.type
_entity_poly.pdbx_seq_one_letter_code
_entity_poly.pdbx_strand_id
1 'polypeptide(L)'
;MELSLERKPMTVNETILDINTEQAVESDMLLADYYPRISRILRCCVETSVDQAVVSGERLIVDGVALCRVFYKSEEGRPASVTVKLPYTKAVELRRAPQKPQIAVQSYPGYFSCRAVNSGRLEIRGAVVLHCRVTAPSEAQALHWAEGSGMQCRCRPLCCGQLLRCSTRSLTARGEERLSDGIPSDAALLRATSRVGDATFKAVGGKLVAKADAVTELVLIGPDGTLYREELEIPVSEILDAEGADENAICSVSFTVDWTDAKLSSVAADEQPMASVELSLTAWIWAMANETDSFMTDCFSTCYETTQETRPFQLLRGVEPVHRNIPIEAEIPLPEGSGEVMDLWAELAEQSAAGGEGSLRLTGRVRFAGLVQTGGEPEYFEHLADFSEEIPVDGTVGEQLADFRVELQRSEERRVGKECRSRWSPYH
;
A
#
# COMPACT_ATOMS: atom_id res chain seq x y z
N MET A 1 22.36 0.22 -56.48
CA MET A 1 21.63 -0.59 -55.48
C MET A 1 20.90 0.42 -54.62
N GLU A 2 19.58 0.27 -54.49
CA GLU A 2 18.75 1.18 -53.75
C GLU A 2 18.95 0.96 -52.23
N LEU A 3 18.87 2.02 -51.45
CA LEU A 3 18.98 1.92 -49.98
C LEU A 3 17.77 1.18 -49.41
N SER A 4 18.00 0.09 -48.72
CA SER A 4 17.00 -0.68 -48.01
C SER A 4 17.21 -0.52 -46.51
N LEU A 5 16.13 -0.21 -45.79
CA LEU A 5 16.14 -0.06 -44.33
C LEU A 5 15.27 -1.14 -43.70
N GLU A 6 15.89 -1.97 -42.87
CA GLU A 6 15.18 -2.96 -42.07
C GLU A 6 14.81 -2.39 -40.70
N ARG A 7 13.50 -2.39 -40.41
CA ARG A 7 12.97 -1.96 -39.12
C ARG A 7 12.39 -3.14 -38.38
N LYS A 8 12.63 -3.18 -37.08
CA LYS A 8 12.09 -4.20 -36.20
C LYS A 8 11.09 -3.55 -35.23
N PRO A 9 9.91 -4.15 -35.09
CA PRO A 9 8.97 -3.69 -34.08
C PRO A 9 9.53 -3.98 -32.68
N MET A 10 9.43 -3.04 -31.79
CA MET A 10 9.79 -3.15 -30.39
C MET A 10 8.58 -2.79 -29.53
N THR A 11 8.20 -3.67 -28.63
CA THR A 11 7.14 -3.39 -27.68
C THR A 11 7.67 -2.49 -26.58
N VAL A 12 7.05 -1.35 -26.40
CA VAL A 12 7.34 -0.41 -25.31
C VAL A 12 6.09 -0.22 -24.46
N ASN A 13 6.27 0.13 -23.20
CA ASN A 13 5.15 0.45 -22.31
C ASN A 13 4.97 1.97 -22.27
N GLU A 14 3.81 2.43 -22.70
CA GLU A 14 3.43 3.83 -22.66
C GLU A 14 2.59 4.13 -21.42
N THR A 15 2.95 5.18 -20.70
CA THR A 15 2.14 5.70 -19.60
C THR A 15 1.02 6.57 -20.16
N ILE A 16 -0.22 6.07 -20.05
CA ILE A 16 -1.43 6.76 -20.51
C ILE A 16 -1.90 7.77 -19.46
N LEU A 17 -1.79 7.39 -18.19
CA LEU A 17 -2.17 8.21 -17.03
C LEU A 17 -1.19 7.96 -15.89
N ASP A 18 -0.75 9.03 -15.22
CA ASP A 18 -0.04 8.98 -13.94
C ASP A 18 -0.36 10.28 -13.18
N ILE A 19 -1.31 10.20 -12.25
CA ILE A 19 -1.81 11.37 -11.54
C ILE A 19 -2.23 11.05 -10.11
N ASN A 20 -2.20 12.07 -9.26
CA ASN A 20 -2.91 12.11 -8.00
C ASN A 20 -4.24 12.84 -8.16
N THR A 21 -5.31 12.29 -7.62
CA THR A 21 -6.64 12.91 -7.62
C THR A 21 -7.33 12.66 -6.29
N GLU A 22 -8.32 13.48 -5.97
CA GLU A 22 -9.06 13.37 -4.71
C GLU A 22 -10.51 13.02 -4.95
N GLN A 23 -11.09 12.27 -4.01
CA GLN A 23 -12.52 11.98 -3.95
C GLN A 23 -13.06 12.33 -2.57
N ALA A 24 -13.99 13.29 -2.53
CA ALA A 24 -14.66 13.66 -1.29
C ALA A 24 -15.57 12.54 -0.80
N VAL A 25 -15.59 12.36 0.51
CA VAL A 25 -16.47 11.42 1.23
C VAL A 25 -17.07 12.12 2.44
N GLU A 26 -18.33 11.80 2.74
CA GLU A 26 -19.03 12.34 3.89
C GLU A 26 -20.02 11.34 4.46
N SER A 27 -20.24 11.43 5.76
CA SER A 27 -21.27 10.66 6.47
C SER A 27 -21.83 11.48 7.62
N ASP A 28 -23.13 11.31 7.82
CA ASP A 28 -23.87 11.80 8.98
C ASP A 28 -24.67 10.62 9.53
N MET A 29 -24.20 10.06 10.65
CA MET A 29 -24.75 8.82 11.20
C MET A 29 -25.22 8.96 12.64
N LEU A 30 -26.24 8.19 12.97
CA LEU A 30 -26.68 7.95 14.34
C LEU A 30 -25.95 6.71 14.88
N LEU A 31 -25.40 6.82 16.08
CA LEU A 31 -24.87 5.67 16.81
C LEU A 31 -26.01 4.72 17.17
N ALA A 32 -25.81 3.44 16.91
CA ALA A 32 -26.75 2.41 17.38
C ALA A 32 -26.77 2.39 18.93
N ASP A 33 -27.90 1.97 19.49
CA ASP A 33 -28.14 2.07 20.96
C ASP A 33 -27.19 1.21 21.80
N TYR A 34 -26.54 0.22 21.22
CA TYR A 34 -25.55 -0.63 21.90
C TYR A 34 -24.16 0.03 22.02
N TYR A 35 -23.91 1.14 21.30
CA TYR A 35 -22.69 1.91 21.50
C TYR A 35 -22.82 2.88 22.68
N PRO A 36 -21.79 3.00 23.53
CA PRO A 36 -21.75 4.02 24.57
C PRO A 36 -21.91 5.43 23.99
N ARG A 37 -22.62 6.31 24.67
CA ARG A 37 -22.84 7.70 24.23
C ARG A 37 -21.55 8.51 24.26
N ILE A 38 -21.33 9.36 23.25
CA ILE A 38 -20.11 10.15 23.07
C ILE A 38 -20.12 11.33 24.02
N SER A 39 -19.08 11.44 24.86
CA SER A 39 -18.74 12.65 25.60
C SER A 39 -17.76 13.54 24.83
N ARG A 40 -16.67 12.95 24.32
CA ARG A 40 -15.62 13.65 23.56
C ARG A 40 -14.94 12.71 22.55
N ILE A 41 -14.74 13.17 21.32
CA ILE A 41 -13.92 12.46 20.33
C ILE A 41 -12.45 12.62 20.73
N LEU A 42 -11.71 11.50 20.72
CA LEU A 42 -10.28 11.43 20.99
C LEU A 42 -9.50 11.47 19.68
N ARG A 43 -9.86 10.61 18.73
CA ARG A 43 -9.20 10.52 17.42
C ARG A 43 -10.11 9.88 16.38
N CYS A 44 -9.92 10.27 15.11
CA CYS A 44 -10.44 9.56 13.95
C CYS A 44 -9.25 9.04 13.16
N CYS A 45 -9.10 7.70 13.09
CA CYS A 45 -8.16 7.02 12.22
C CYS A 45 -8.89 6.60 10.96
N VAL A 46 -8.26 6.81 9.80
CA VAL A 46 -8.86 6.50 8.51
C VAL A 46 -7.92 5.62 7.71
N GLU A 47 -8.45 4.49 7.27
CA GLU A 47 -7.81 3.54 6.36
C GLU A 47 -8.59 3.54 5.04
N THR A 48 -7.94 3.33 3.91
CA THR A 48 -8.61 3.40 2.59
C THR A 48 -8.26 2.21 1.73
N SER A 49 -9.23 1.67 1.00
CA SER A 49 -9.04 0.60 0.02
C SER A 49 -9.54 0.98 -1.36
N VAL A 50 -8.97 0.35 -2.37
CA VAL A 50 -9.51 0.30 -3.73
C VAL A 50 -10.11 -1.08 -3.95
N ASP A 51 -11.42 -1.16 -4.05
CA ASP A 51 -12.12 -2.45 -4.24
C ASP A 51 -12.05 -2.88 -5.71
N GLN A 52 -12.17 -1.92 -6.63
CA GLN A 52 -12.12 -2.16 -8.06
C GLN A 52 -11.56 -0.95 -8.82
N ALA A 53 -10.74 -1.22 -9.85
CA ALA A 53 -10.29 -0.23 -10.81
C ALA A 53 -10.43 -0.79 -12.24
N VAL A 54 -11.22 -0.13 -13.08
CA VAL A 54 -11.54 -0.61 -14.44
C VAL A 54 -11.44 0.53 -15.43
N VAL A 55 -10.82 0.25 -16.59
CA VAL A 55 -10.85 1.16 -17.74
C VAL A 55 -12.04 0.80 -18.63
N SER A 56 -12.91 1.78 -18.86
CA SER A 56 -14.04 1.69 -19.77
C SER A 56 -13.96 2.84 -20.80
N GLY A 57 -13.60 2.50 -22.04
CA GLY A 57 -13.34 3.50 -23.10
C GLY A 57 -12.19 4.43 -22.71
N GLU A 58 -12.47 5.72 -22.62
CA GLU A 58 -11.50 6.76 -22.24
C GLU A 58 -11.65 7.18 -20.77
N ARG A 59 -12.12 6.28 -19.89
CA ARG A 59 -12.28 6.57 -18.47
C ARG A 59 -11.73 5.42 -17.61
N LEU A 60 -11.00 5.79 -16.57
CA LEU A 60 -10.70 4.92 -15.44
C LEU A 60 -11.76 5.16 -14.38
N ILE A 61 -12.42 4.10 -13.95
CA ILE A 61 -13.40 4.10 -12.86
C ILE A 61 -12.76 3.35 -11.69
N VAL A 62 -12.73 4.00 -10.54
CA VAL A 62 -12.16 3.46 -9.30
C VAL A 62 -13.25 3.48 -8.23
N ASP A 63 -13.58 2.31 -7.70
CA ASP A 63 -14.47 2.12 -6.55
C ASP A 63 -13.65 1.69 -5.33
N GLY A 64 -14.03 2.14 -4.16
CA GLY A 64 -13.34 1.79 -2.94
C GLY A 64 -14.10 2.23 -1.69
N VAL A 65 -13.46 2.00 -0.54
CA VAL A 65 -14.00 2.29 0.79
C VAL A 65 -12.98 3.05 1.62
N ALA A 66 -13.43 4.10 2.32
CA ALA A 66 -12.71 4.67 3.44
C ALA A 66 -13.32 4.12 4.74
N LEU A 67 -12.53 3.42 5.53
CA LEU A 67 -12.91 2.90 6.82
C LEU A 67 -12.44 3.88 7.90
N CYS A 68 -13.40 4.54 8.56
CA CYS A 68 -13.15 5.51 9.61
C CYS A 68 -13.37 4.87 10.97
N ARG A 69 -12.32 4.77 11.80
CA ARG A 69 -12.41 4.32 13.18
C ARG A 69 -12.31 5.54 14.08
N VAL A 70 -13.39 5.81 14.81
CA VAL A 70 -13.49 6.95 15.72
C VAL A 70 -13.32 6.48 17.16
N PHE A 71 -12.21 6.85 17.79
CA PHE A 71 -11.98 6.68 19.22
C PHE A 71 -12.61 7.85 19.98
N TYR A 72 -13.35 7.55 21.02
CA TYR A 72 -14.00 8.57 21.82
C TYR A 72 -14.05 8.17 23.30
N LYS A 73 -14.20 9.18 24.17
CA LYS A 73 -14.55 9.00 25.56
C LYS A 73 -16.07 8.93 25.66
N SER A 74 -16.57 7.89 26.32
CA SER A 74 -18.00 7.76 26.60
C SER A 74 -18.45 8.71 27.73
N GLU A 75 -19.78 8.93 27.88
CA GLU A 75 -20.34 9.66 29.03
C GLU A 75 -20.01 8.99 30.38
N GLU A 76 -19.72 7.68 30.35
CA GLU A 76 -19.28 6.92 31.54
C GLU A 76 -17.77 7.08 31.84
N GLY A 77 -17.05 7.88 31.05
CA GLY A 77 -15.61 8.13 31.21
C GLY A 77 -14.67 7.09 30.65
N ARG A 78 -15.18 6.06 29.94
CA ARG A 78 -14.38 4.97 29.36
C ARG A 78 -14.02 5.25 27.89
N PRO A 79 -12.87 4.73 27.40
CA PRO A 79 -12.58 4.75 25.98
C PRO A 79 -13.49 3.77 25.24
N ALA A 80 -13.95 4.18 24.06
CA ALA A 80 -14.75 3.36 23.15
C ALA A 80 -14.37 3.69 21.71
N SER A 81 -14.75 2.82 20.79
CA SER A 81 -14.56 3.05 19.35
C SER A 81 -15.81 2.69 18.56
N VAL A 82 -15.95 3.33 17.40
CA VAL A 82 -16.97 2.98 16.40
C VAL A 82 -16.31 3.02 15.03
N THR A 83 -16.65 2.05 14.18
CA THR A 83 -16.13 1.93 12.80
C THR A 83 -17.23 2.27 11.80
N VAL A 84 -16.91 3.11 10.81
CA VAL A 84 -17.81 3.57 9.75
C VAL A 84 -17.17 3.32 8.40
N LYS A 85 -17.88 2.62 7.50
CA LYS A 85 -17.45 2.41 6.11
C LYS A 85 -18.08 3.46 5.19
N LEU A 86 -17.25 4.21 4.47
CA LEU A 86 -17.64 5.25 3.54
C LEU A 86 -17.25 4.82 2.13
N PRO A 87 -18.19 4.29 1.32
CA PRO A 87 -17.89 3.92 -0.06
C PRO A 87 -17.68 5.17 -0.91
N TYR A 88 -16.81 5.05 -1.90
CA TYR A 88 -16.55 6.12 -2.86
C TYR A 88 -16.39 5.56 -4.29
N THR A 89 -16.69 6.41 -5.27
CA THR A 89 -16.44 6.16 -6.70
C THR A 89 -15.78 7.37 -7.31
N LYS A 90 -14.69 7.16 -8.06
CA LYS A 90 -14.00 8.19 -8.81
C LYS A 90 -13.88 7.81 -10.28
N ALA A 91 -14.26 8.72 -11.17
CA ALA A 91 -13.99 8.61 -12.60
C ALA A 91 -12.87 9.58 -12.99
N VAL A 92 -11.88 9.08 -13.74
CA VAL A 92 -10.74 9.84 -14.27
C VAL A 92 -10.69 9.70 -15.77
N GLU A 93 -10.54 10.80 -16.50
CA GLU A 93 -10.45 10.79 -17.97
C GLU A 93 -9.03 10.41 -18.41
N LEU A 94 -8.95 9.54 -19.42
CA LEU A 94 -7.73 9.12 -20.07
C LEU A 94 -7.53 9.92 -21.36
N ARG A 95 -6.28 10.12 -21.76
CA ARG A 95 -5.95 10.81 -23.03
C ARG A 95 -6.46 10.06 -24.27
N ARG A 96 -6.59 8.75 -24.17
CA ARG A 96 -7.10 7.85 -25.22
C ARG A 96 -7.55 6.54 -24.62
N ALA A 97 -8.38 5.78 -25.31
CA ALA A 97 -8.72 4.42 -24.93
C ALA A 97 -7.51 3.49 -25.12
N PRO A 98 -6.94 2.91 -24.04
CA PRO A 98 -5.81 2.01 -24.15
C PRO A 98 -6.26 0.59 -24.56
N GLN A 99 -5.39 -0.12 -25.29
CA GLN A 99 -5.55 -1.54 -25.51
C GLN A 99 -4.77 -2.32 -24.44
N LYS A 100 -5.37 -3.38 -23.87
CA LYS A 100 -4.76 -4.18 -22.80
C LYS A 100 -4.14 -3.34 -21.67
N PRO A 101 -4.91 -2.41 -21.04
CA PRO A 101 -4.38 -1.54 -20.02
C PRO A 101 -3.92 -2.33 -18.80
N GLN A 102 -2.83 -1.90 -18.21
CA GLN A 102 -2.39 -2.31 -16.89
C GLN A 102 -2.68 -1.16 -15.92
N ILE A 103 -3.37 -1.48 -14.84
CA ILE A 103 -3.92 -0.50 -13.92
C ILE A 103 -3.32 -0.75 -12.54
N ALA A 104 -2.67 0.27 -12.01
CA ALA A 104 -2.20 0.30 -10.63
C ALA A 104 -2.81 1.53 -9.93
N VAL A 105 -3.57 1.30 -8.89
CA VAL A 105 -4.20 2.36 -8.11
C VAL A 105 -3.87 2.17 -6.63
N GLN A 106 -3.44 3.24 -5.99
CA GLN A 106 -3.27 3.35 -4.54
C GLN A 106 -4.22 4.37 -3.98
N SER A 107 -4.75 4.10 -2.79
CA SER A 107 -5.55 5.06 -2.04
C SER A 107 -4.84 5.42 -0.74
N TYR A 108 -4.99 6.69 -0.34
CA TYR A 108 -4.47 7.21 0.91
C TYR A 108 -5.53 8.09 1.59
N PRO A 109 -5.59 8.12 2.92
CA PRO A 109 -6.41 9.10 3.61
C PRO A 109 -5.83 10.52 3.38
N GLY A 110 -6.64 11.42 2.83
CA GLY A 110 -6.32 12.83 2.77
C GLY A 110 -6.70 13.55 4.08
N TYR A 111 -7.32 14.72 3.96
CA TYR A 111 -7.85 15.41 5.13
C TYR A 111 -9.18 14.81 5.58
N PHE A 112 -9.29 14.45 6.86
CA PHE A 112 -10.54 14.01 7.46
C PHE A 112 -10.85 14.83 8.73
N SER A 113 -12.13 15.17 8.88
CA SER A 113 -12.68 15.82 10.05
C SER A 113 -13.83 14.98 10.60
N CYS A 114 -13.81 14.73 11.90
CA CYS A 114 -14.86 14.01 12.59
C CYS A 114 -15.33 14.85 13.79
N ARG A 115 -16.65 15.01 13.93
CA ARG A 115 -17.24 15.73 15.07
C ARG A 115 -18.48 15.03 15.59
N ALA A 116 -18.67 15.07 16.90
CA ALA A 116 -19.93 14.71 17.52
C ALA A 116 -20.90 15.91 17.41
N VAL A 117 -22.01 15.71 16.72
CA VAL A 117 -23.09 16.71 16.65
C VAL A 117 -23.86 16.72 17.96
N ASN A 118 -24.04 15.54 18.57
CA ASN A 118 -24.52 15.30 19.91
C ASN A 118 -23.98 13.94 20.41
N SER A 119 -24.35 13.49 21.60
CA SER A 119 -23.84 12.26 22.21
C SER A 119 -24.15 10.97 21.43
N GLY A 120 -25.09 11.01 20.49
CA GLY A 120 -25.49 9.87 19.65
C GLY A 120 -25.35 10.10 18.15
N ARG A 121 -24.75 11.21 17.68
CA ARG A 121 -24.65 11.55 16.25
C ARG A 121 -23.26 12.02 15.87
N LEU A 122 -22.69 11.36 14.86
CA LEU A 122 -21.37 11.63 14.29
C LEU A 122 -21.50 12.19 12.89
N GLU A 123 -20.73 13.23 12.60
CA GLU A 123 -20.50 13.74 11.26
C GLU A 123 -19.04 13.55 10.90
N ILE A 124 -18.78 12.89 9.74
CA ILE A 124 -17.47 12.65 9.20
C ILE A 124 -17.41 13.26 7.81
N ARG A 125 -16.40 14.08 7.54
CA ARG A 125 -16.14 14.66 6.22
C ARG A 125 -14.66 14.58 5.91
N GLY A 126 -14.33 14.25 4.65
CA GLY A 126 -12.95 14.17 4.23
C GLY A 126 -12.78 13.90 2.75
N ALA A 127 -11.57 13.55 2.36
CA ALA A 127 -11.24 13.16 1.02
C ALA A 127 -10.27 11.98 1.02
N VAL A 128 -10.48 11.06 0.08
CA VAL A 128 -9.54 9.99 -0.28
C VAL A 128 -8.67 10.50 -1.42
N VAL A 129 -7.37 10.39 -1.28
CA VAL A 129 -6.39 10.67 -2.33
C VAL A 129 -6.13 9.37 -3.09
N LEU A 130 -6.21 9.42 -4.41
CA LEU A 130 -5.96 8.29 -5.30
C LEU A 130 -4.77 8.60 -6.18
N HIS A 131 -3.74 7.77 -6.13
CA HIS A 131 -2.67 7.73 -7.12
C HIS A 131 -3.04 6.71 -8.18
N CYS A 132 -3.32 7.18 -9.41
CA CYS A 132 -3.79 6.37 -10.51
C CYS A 132 -2.73 6.30 -11.60
N ARG A 133 -2.23 5.08 -11.89
CA ARG A 133 -1.34 4.81 -13.01
C ARG A 133 -2.00 3.83 -13.97
N VAL A 134 -2.04 4.22 -15.25
CA VAL A 134 -2.49 3.35 -16.35
C VAL A 134 -1.40 3.30 -17.39
N THR A 135 -0.91 2.10 -17.70
CA THR A 135 0.06 1.83 -18.75
C THR A 135 -0.55 0.92 -19.80
N ALA A 136 -0.07 1.01 -21.01
CA ALA A 136 -0.49 0.11 -22.08
C ALA A 136 0.69 -0.20 -23.01
N PRO A 137 0.73 -1.40 -23.62
CA PRO A 137 1.72 -1.72 -24.63
C PRO A 137 1.54 -0.82 -25.87
N SER A 138 2.61 -0.35 -26.42
CA SER A 138 2.70 0.42 -27.66
C SER A 138 3.84 -0.15 -28.51
N GLU A 139 3.71 -0.07 -29.84
CA GLU A 139 4.76 -0.54 -30.75
C GLU A 139 5.59 0.65 -31.20
N ALA A 140 6.89 0.59 -31.00
CA ALA A 140 7.88 1.47 -31.58
C ALA A 140 8.64 0.74 -32.71
N GLN A 141 9.06 1.45 -33.73
CA GLN A 141 9.87 0.91 -34.83
C GLN A 141 11.33 1.33 -34.63
N ALA A 142 12.18 0.38 -34.35
CA ALA A 142 13.63 0.59 -34.28
C ALA A 142 14.33 0.17 -35.54
N LEU A 143 15.33 0.94 -35.98
CA LEU A 143 16.15 0.60 -37.14
C LEU A 143 17.15 -0.50 -36.75
N HIS A 144 17.00 -1.65 -37.39
CA HIS A 144 17.80 -2.83 -37.10
C HIS A 144 19.02 -2.93 -38.05
N TRP A 145 18.81 -2.68 -39.34
CA TRP A 145 19.84 -2.79 -40.35
C TRP A 145 19.59 -1.84 -41.53
N ALA A 146 20.67 -1.47 -42.22
CA ALA A 146 20.61 -0.74 -43.47
C ALA A 146 21.50 -1.42 -44.50
N GLU A 147 20.99 -1.65 -45.71
CA GLU A 147 21.70 -2.27 -46.84
C GLU A 147 21.71 -1.32 -48.03
N GLY A 148 22.86 -1.17 -48.64
CA GLY A 148 23.07 -0.32 -49.81
C GLY A 148 24.51 -0.38 -50.32
N SER A 149 24.82 0.39 -51.38
CA SER A 149 26.16 0.44 -51.95
C SER A 149 27.19 0.98 -50.96
N GLY A 150 28.11 0.12 -50.51
CA GLY A 150 29.18 0.48 -49.59
C GLY A 150 28.70 0.78 -48.16
N MET A 151 27.45 0.41 -47.80
CA MET A 151 26.93 0.61 -46.45
C MET A 151 27.64 -0.25 -45.42
N GLN A 152 28.02 0.37 -44.34
CA GLN A 152 28.54 -0.27 -43.14
C GLN A 152 27.70 0.18 -41.93
N CYS A 153 27.23 -0.79 -41.18
CA CYS A 153 26.39 -0.55 -40.01
C CYS A 153 27.10 -1.00 -38.74
N ARG A 154 26.96 -0.22 -37.70
CA ARG A 154 27.37 -0.57 -36.34
C ARG A 154 26.14 -0.89 -35.50
N CYS A 155 26.04 -2.15 -35.08
CA CYS A 155 24.99 -2.60 -34.19
C CYS A 155 25.52 -2.84 -32.78
N ARG A 156 24.68 -2.61 -31.77
CA ARG A 156 24.99 -2.92 -30.38
C ARG A 156 23.85 -3.74 -29.79
N PRO A 157 24.17 -4.78 -29.00
CA PRO A 157 23.18 -5.46 -28.20
C PRO A 157 22.74 -4.53 -27.06
N LEU A 158 21.45 -4.34 -26.93
CA LEU A 158 20.82 -3.57 -25.84
C LEU A 158 19.83 -4.47 -25.11
N CYS A 159 19.88 -4.44 -23.80
CA CYS A 159 18.90 -5.11 -22.96
C CYS A 159 17.65 -4.23 -22.85
N CYS A 160 16.52 -4.77 -23.29
CA CYS A 160 15.20 -4.11 -23.24
C CYS A 160 14.33 -4.86 -22.26
N GLY A 161 13.88 -4.20 -21.21
CA GLY A 161 12.90 -4.75 -20.29
C GLY A 161 11.50 -4.56 -20.85
N GLN A 162 10.79 -5.66 -21.01
CA GLN A 162 9.36 -5.65 -21.34
C GLN A 162 8.54 -5.83 -20.06
N LEU A 163 7.74 -4.84 -19.71
CA LEU A 163 6.82 -4.95 -18.59
C LEU A 163 5.67 -5.89 -18.97
N LEU A 164 5.64 -7.05 -18.36
CA LEU A 164 4.59 -8.06 -18.57
C LEU A 164 3.37 -7.75 -17.72
N ARG A 165 3.60 -7.35 -16.46
CA ARG A 165 2.53 -6.99 -15.55
C ARG A 165 2.97 -5.90 -14.56
N CYS A 166 2.10 -4.90 -14.36
CA CYS A 166 2.20 -3.91 -13.28
C CYS A 166 0.77 -3.52 -12.91
N SER A 167 0.21 -4.17 -11.91
CA SER A 167 -1.19 -3.96 -11.53
C SER A 167 -1.42 -4.25 -10.06
N THR A 168 -2.51 -3.69 -9.56
CA THR A 168 -3.06 -3.99 -8.24
C THR A 168 -4.32 -4.85 -8.35
N ARG A 169 -4.56 -5.67 -7.34
CA ARG A 169 -5.79 -6.44 -7.20
C ARG A 169 -6.27 -6.41 -5.75
N SER A 170 -7.50 -6.00 -5.54
CA SER A 170 -8.15 -6.05 -4.23
C SER A 170 -8.56 -7.47 -3.87
N LEU A 171 -8.39 -7.83 -2.62
CA LEU A 171 -8.69 -9.12 -2.02
C LEU A 171 -9.38 -8.92 -0.68
N THR A 172 -10.22 -9.86 -0.30
CA THR A 172 -10.81 -9.91 1.03
C THR A 172 -10.42 -11.23 1.71
N ALA A 173 -9.80 -11.13 2.88
CA ALA A 173 -9.55 -12.29 3.72
C ALA A 173 -10.43 -12.22 4.98
N ARG A 174 -10.82 -13.38 5.49
CA ARG A 174 -11.67 -13.49 6.69
C ARG A 174 -11.13 -14.55 7.61
N GLY A 175 -11.24 -14.27 8.90
CA GLY A 175 -10.91 -15.20 9.96
C GLY A 175 -11.90 -15.11 11.10
N GLU A 176 -12.16 -16.23 11.75
CA GLU A 176 -13.01 -16.31 12.94
C GLU A 176 -12.30 -17.17 13.96
N GLU A 177 -12.23 -16.67 15.19
CA GLU A 177 -11.60 -17.40 16.30
C GLU A 177 -12.30 -17.10 17.63
N ARG A 178 -12.33 -18.08 18.51
CA ARG A 178 -12.78 -17.90 19.88
C ARG A 178 -11.69 -17.21 20.68
N LEU A 179 -12.07 -16.19 21.45
CA LEU A 179 -11.15 -15.49 22.33
C LEU A 179 -10.64 -16.42 23.43
N SER A 180 -9.43 -16.16 23.91
CA SER A 180 -8.78 -16.94 24.96
C SER A 180 -9.57 -16.92 26.27
N ASP A 181 -9.42 -17.98 27.06
CA ASP A 181 -9.98 -18.07 28.39
C ASP A 181 -9.45 -16.94 29.28
N GLY A 182 -10.37 -16.26 29.98
CA GLY A 182 -10.02 -15.14 30.84
C GLY A 182 -10.40 -13.77 30.31
N ILE A 183 -10.83 -13.67 29.05
CA ILE A 183 -11.43 -12.46 28.50
C ILE A 183 -12.92 -12.45 28.89
N PRO A 184 -13.43 -11.38 29.51
CA PRO A 184 -14.83 -11.29 29.88
C PRO A 184 -15.75 -11.37 28.64
N SER A 185 -16.88 -12.07 28.76
CA SER A 185 -17.85 -12.22 27.66
C SER A 185 -18.51 -10.91 27.23
N ASP A 186 -18.47 -9.89 28.07
CA ASP A 186 -18.94 -8.53 27.85
C ASP A 186 -17.83 -7.53 27.51
N ALA A 187 -16.61 -8.02 27.24
CA ALA A 187 -15.53 -7.18 26.75
C ALA A 187 -15.89 -6.54 25.41
N ALA A 188 -15.54 -5.27 25.25
CA ALA A 188 -15.77 -4.52 24.02
C ALA A 188 -14.49 -4.41 23.18
N LEU A 189 -14.62 -4.49 21.86
CA LEU A 189 -13.50 -4.26 20.94
C LEU A 189 -13.14 -2.76 20.96
N LEU A 190 -11.89 -2.46 21.29
CA LEU A 190 -11.34 -1.10 21.24
C LEU A 190 -10.60 -0.85 19.92
N ARG A 191 -9.72 -1.77 19.49
CA ARG A 191 -8.92 -1.66 18.27
C ARG A 191 -8.69 -3.02 17.63
N ALA A 192 -8.68 -3.05 16.31
CA ALA A 192 -8.16 -4.16 15.53
C ALA A 192 -7.15 -3.60 14.51
N THR A 193 -5.98 -4.21 14.41
CA THR A 193 -4.93 -3.79 13.47
C THR A 193 -4.28 -5.03 12.90
N SER A 194 -4.10 -5.07 11.60
CA SER A 194 -3.50 -6.21 10.92
C SER A 194 -2.22 -5.84 10.23
N ARG A 195 -1.32 -6.80 10.15
CA ARG A 195 -0.11 -6.79 9.33
C ARG A 195 -0.09 -8.03 8.46
N VAL A 196 0.55 -7.96 7.31
CA VAL A 196 0.76 -9.11 6.43
C VAL A 196 2.25 -9.37 6.31
N GLY A 197 2.63 -10.63 6.37
CA GLY A 197 4.02 -11.06 6.19
C GLY A 197 4.45 -11.05 4.72
N ASP A 198 5.73 -11.30 4.48
CA ASP A 198 6.30 -11.39 3.15
C ASP A 198 5.59 -12.47 2.32
N ALA A 199 5.26 -12.12 1.08
CA ALA A 199 4.62 -13.05 0.17
C ALA A 199 5.63 -14.07 -0.38
N THR A 200 5.27 -15.34 -0.32
CA THR A 200 5.93 -16.40 -1.09
C THR A 200 5.13 -16.64 -2.36
N PHE A 201 5.78 -16.72 -3.52
CA PHE A 201 5.07 -16.94 -4.79
C PHE A 201 5.83 -17.87 -5.72
N LYS A 202 5.08 -18.44 -6.68
CA LYS A 202 5.60 -19.27 -7.75
C LYS A 202 4.94 -18.94 -9.08
N ALA A 203 5.75 -18.70 -10.11
CA ALA A 203 5.26 -18.52 -11.48
C ALA A 203 4.93 -19.88 -12.11
N VAL A 204 3.73 -20.02 -12.64
CA VAL A 204 3.25 -21.23 -13.32
C VAL A 204 2.28 -20.85 -14.45
N GLY A 205 2.68 -21.08 -15.69
CA GLY A 205 1.79 -20.94 -16.86
C GLY A 205 1.16 -19.54 -17.02
N GLY A 206 1.94 -18.47 -16.83
CA GLY A 206 1.45 -17.10 -16.94
C GLY A 206 0.61 -16.63 -15.75
N LYS A 207 0.74 -17.33 -14.62
CA LYS A 207 0.09 -16.96 -13.34
C LYS A 207 1.12 -16.99 -12.22
N LEU A 208 0.89 -16.18 -11.19
CA LEU A 208 1.65 -16.17 -9.95
C LEU A 208 0.75 -16.72 -8.84
N VAL A 209 1.10 -17.86 -8.28
CA VAL A 209 0.45 -18.42 -7.08
C VAL A 209 1.18 -17.83 -5.89
N ALA A 210 0.52 -16.94 -5.16
CA ALA A 210 1.10 -16.23 -4.03
C ALA A 210 0.42 -16.62 -2.72
N LYS A 211 1.20 -16.66 -1.64
CA LYS A 211 0.74 -16.94 -0.28
C LYS A 211 1.44 -16.04 0.71
N ALA A 212 0.71 -15.61 1.73
CA ALA A 212 1.22 -14.89 2.88
C ALA A 212 0.34 -15.19 4.10
N ASP A 213 0.83 -14.87 5.29
CA ASP A 213 0.05 -14.94 6.51
C ASP A 213 -0.19 -13.52 7.03
N ALA A 214 -1.46 -13.19 7.26
CA ALA A 214 -1.84 -11.95 7.91
C ALA A 214 -2.07 -12.21 9.40
N VAL A 215 -1.58 -11.32 10.25
CA VAL A 215 -1.77 -11.39 11.70
C VAL A 215 -2.54 -10.16 12.15
N THR A 216 -3.67 -10.39 12.80
CA THR A 216 -4.52 -9.35 13.38
C THR A 216 -4.36 -9.29 14.88
N GLU A 217 -3.96 -8.14 15.39
CA GLU A 217 -4.00 -7.82 16.82
C GLU A 217 -5.36 -7.22 17.17
N LEU A 218 -6.03 -7.81 18.14
CA LEU A 218 -7.26 -7.33 18.74
C LEU A 218 -6.96 -6.75 20.13
N VAL A 219 -7.35 -5.52 20.38
CA VAL A 219 -7.30 -4.89 21.69
C VAL A 219 -8.73 -4.75 22.20
N LEU A 220 -9.01 -5.39 23.34
CA LEU A 220 -10.33 -5.42 23.95
C LEU A 220 -10.28 -4.70 25.32
N ILE A 221 -11.41 -4.16 25.73
CA ILE A 221 -11.57 -3.52 27.04
C ILE A 221 -12.68 -4.21 27.81
N GLY A 222 -12.34 -4.68 29.00
CA GLY A 222 -13.29 -5.27 29.92
C GLY A 222 -14.20 -4.23 30.63
N PRO A 223 -15.26 -4.69 31.29
CA PRO A 223 -16.17 -3.81 32.03
C PRO A 223 -15.49 -3.08 33.20
N ASP A 224 -14.40 -3.61 33.71
CA ASP A 224 -13.55 -3.02 34.76
C ASP A 224 -12.50 -2.03 34.21
N GLY A 225 -12.41 -1.88 32.87
CA GLY A 225 -11.41 -1.06 32.20
C GLY A 225 -10.09 -1.78 31.91
N THR A 226 -9.96 -3.08 32.26
CA THR A 226 -8.79 -3.88 31.97
C THR A 226 -8.68 -4.15 30.47
N LEU A 227 -7.46 -4.02 29.90
CA LEU A 227 -7.19 -4.29 28.50
C LEU A 227 -6.70 -5.72 28.30
N TYR A 228 -7.23 -6.36 27.29
CA TYR A 228 -6.86 -7.69 26.82
C TYR A 228 -6.35 -7.61 25.39
N ARG A 229 -5.40 -8.46 25.02
CA ARG A 229 -4.82 -8.53 23.68
C ARG A 229 -4.89 -9.96 23.16
N GLU A 230 -5.33 -10.10 21.90
CA GLU A 230 -5.37 -11.37 21.18
C GLU A 230 -4.77 -11.19 19.81
N GLU A 231 -4.11 -12.23 19.30
CA GLU A 231 -3.60 -12.28 17.94
C GLU A 231 -4.31 -13.40 17.17
N LEU A 232 -4.77 -13.08 15.97
CA LEU A 232 -5.46 -13.99 15.05
C LEU A 232 -4.65 -14.10 13.77
N GLU A 233 -4.30 -15.32 13.35
CA GLU A 233 -3.61 -15.59 12.09
C GLU A 233 -4.64 -15.91 10.99
N ILE A 234 -4.53 -15.22 9.84
CA ILE A 234 -5.42 -15.39 8.69
C ILE A 234 -4.56 -15.71 7.47
N PRO A 235 -4.61 -16.95 6.93
CA PRO A 235 -3.86 -17.30 5.75
C PRO A 235 -4.43 -16.63 4.50
N VAL A 236 -3.55 -16.04 3.68
CA VAL A 236 -3.86 -15.41 2.40
C VAL A 236 -3.28 -16.25 1.28
N SER A 237 -4.09 -16.68 0.32
CA SER A 237 -3.62 -17.44 -0.84
C SER A 237 -4.38 -17.03 -2.08
N GLU A 238 -3.65 -16.57 -3.11
CA GLU A 238 -4.25 -16.05 -4.34
C GLU A 238 -3.53 -16.52 -5.59
N ILE A 239 -4.30 -16.59 -6.70
CA ILE A 239 -3.80 -16.84 -8.05
C ILE A 239 -3.95 -15.55 -8.83
N LEU A 240 -2.82 -14.96 -9.18
CA LEU A 240 -2.72 -13.66 -9.83
C LEU A 240 -2.32 -13.84 -11.29
N ASP A 241 -2.98 -13.10 -12.19
CA ASP A 241 -2.65 -13.17 -13.62
C ASP A 241 -1.37 -12.37 -13.91
N ALA A 242 -0.43 -13.03 -14.60
CA ALA A 242 0.82 -12.45 -15.10
C ALA A 242 1.13 -13.02 -16.48
N GLU A 243 0.26 -12.72 -17.46
CA GLU A 243 0.38 -13.23 -18.83
C GLU A 243 1.76 -12.92 -19.40
N GLY A 244 2.44 -13.94 -19.92
CA GLY A 244 3.79 -13.85 -20.45
C GLY A 244 4.91 -14.06 -19.42
N ALA A 245 4.61 -14.10 -18.12
CA ALA A 245 5.62 -14.43 -17.12
C ALA A 245 5.94 -15.94 -17.16
N ASP A 246 7.21 -16.24 -17.39
CA ASP A 246 7.78 -17.58 -17.35
C ASP A 246 8.80 -17.69 -16.19
N GLU A 247 9.56 -18.78 -16.16
CA GLU A 247 10.58 -19.03 -15.14
C GLU A 247 11.77 -18.05 -15.20
N ASN A 248 11.93 -17.32 -16.31
CA ASN A 248 13.01 -16.35 -16.51
C ASN A 248 12.54 -14.89 -16.26
N ALA A 249 11.24 -14.69 -16.10
CA ALA A 249 10.70 -13.38 -15.81
C ALA A 249 11.04 -12.97 -14.36
N ILE A 250 11.48 -11.74 -14.21
CA ILE A 250 11.66 -11.13 -12.90
C ILE A 250 10.28 -10.75 -12.38
N CYS A 251 9.86 -11.37 -11.27
CA CYS A 251 8.53 -11.16 -10.70
C CYS A 251 8.63 -10.68 -9.27
N SER A 252 7.64 -9.91 -8.86
CA SER A 252 7.41 -9.52 -7.47
C SER A 252 5.92 -9.57 -7.16
N VAL A 253 5.60 -10.13 -6.00
CA VAL A 253 4.27 -10.07 -5.43
C VAL A 253 4.40 -9.64 -3.98
N SER A 254 3.61 -8.68 -3.57
CA SER A 254 3.44 -8.30 -2.17
C SER A 254 1.98 -8.03 -1.87
N PHE A 255 1.61 -8.16 -0.60
CA PHE A 255 0.30 -7.83 -0.09
C PHE A 255 0.42 -6.66 0.86
N THR A 256 -0.53 -5.73 0.83
CA THR A 256 -0.67 -4.66 1.81
C THR A 256 -2.04 -4.76 2.46
N VAL A 257 -2.13 -4.53 3.76
CA VAL A 257 -3.42 -4.40 4.45
C VAL A 257 -3.94 -2.99 4.22
N ASP A 258 -5.12 -2.89 3.60
CA ASP A 258 -5.77 -1.61 3.34
C ASP A 258 -6.59 -1.17 4.54
N TRP A 259 -7.37 -2.11 5.12
CA TRP A 259 -8.10 -1.89 6.37
C TRP A 259 -8.45 -3.22 7.06
N THR A 260 -8.73 -3.10 8.36
CA THR A 260 -9.14 -4.21 9.23
C THR A 260 -10.48 -3.87 9.88
N ASP A 261 -11.49 -4.70 9.68
CA ASP A 261 -12.78 -4.63 10.40
C ASP A 261 -12.93 -5.88 11.27
N ALA A 262 -13.23 -5.70 12.54
CA ALA A 262 -13.41 -6.81 13.46
C ALA A 262 -14.68 -6.61 14.28
N LYS A 263 -15.36 -7.69 14.57
CA LYS A 263 -16.59 -7.72 15.36
C LYS A 263 -16.53 -8.85 16.37
N LEU A 264 -17.08 -8.60 17.53
CA LEU A 264 -17.32 -9.63 18.54
C LEU A 264 -18.77 -10.07 18.44
N SER A 265 -18.97 -11.38 18.37
CA SER A 265 -20.31 -11.95 18.54
C SER A 265 -20.57 -12.21 20.04
N SER A 266 -21.68 -11.73 20.55
CA SER A 266 -22.17 -12.14 21.88
C SER A 266 -22.67 -13.57 21.80
N VAL A 267 -22.10 -14.44 22.61
CA VAL A 267 -22.53 -15.83 22.80
C VAL A 267 -23.28 -15.92 24.14
N ALA A 268 -23.97 -17.04 24.39
CA ALA A 268 -24.64 -17.25 25.67
C ALA A 268 -23.67 -17.01 26.85
N ALA A 269 -24.19 -16.60 28.02
CA ALA A 269 -23.41 -16.10 29.15
C ALA A 269 -22.24 -16.98 29.63
N ASP A 270 -22.19 -18.25 29.22
CA ASP A 270 -21.15 -19.22 29.58
C ASP A 270 -20.20 -19.59 28.43
N GLU A 271 -20.31 -18.94 27.26
CA GLU A 271 -19.44 -19.21 26.12
C GLU A 271 -18.50 -18.02 25.84
N GLN A 272 -17.25 -18.32 25.49
CA GLN A 272 -16.26 -17.31 25.07
C GLN A 272 -16.73 -16.58 23.81
N PRO A 273 -16.60 -15.23 23.75
CA PRO A 273 -16.95 -14.47 22.56
C PRO A 273 -16.14 -14.94 21.35
N MET A 274 -16.74 -14.90 20.19
CA MET A 274 -16.07 -15.17 18.92
C MET A 274 -15.72 -13.85 18.26
N ALA A 275 -14.45 -13.70 17.88
CA ALA A 275 -13.99 -12.60 17.05
C ALA A 275 -14.11 -13.00 15.59
N SER A 276 -14.78 -12.16 14.78
CA SER A 276 -14.84 -12.26 13.33
C SER A 276 -14.08 -11.09 12.74
N VAL A 277 -13.07 -11.36 11.92
CA VAL A 277 -12.18 -10.37 11.31
C VAL A 277 -12.33 -10.42 9.81
N GLU A 278 -12.50 -9.26 9.20
CA GLU A 278 -12.49 -9.05 7.76
C GLU A 278 -11.36 -8.10 7.40
N LEU A 279 -10.48 -8.54 6.50
CA LEU A 279 -9.36 -7.76 5.98
C LEU A 279 -9.62 -7.38 4.53
N SER A 280 -9.41 -6.12 4.18
CA SER A 280 -9.17 -5.71 2.81
C SER A 280 -7.68 -5.67 2.57
N LEU A 281 -7.25 -6.32 1.50
CA LEU A 281 -5.86 -6.44 1.11
C LEU A 281 -5.71 -6.02 -0.35
N THR A 282 -4.63 -5.34 -0.67
CA THR A 282 -4.21 -5.12 -2.05
C THR A 282 -3.02 -6.02 -2.38
N ALA A 283 -3.19 -6.90 -3.37
CA ALA A 283 -2.08 -7.60 -4.01
C ALA A 283 -1.43 -6.70 -5.05
N TRP A 284 -0.13 -6.54 -4.96
CA TRP A 284 0.71 -5.84 -5.91
C TRP A 284 1.45 -6.84 -6.75
N ILE A 285 1.31 -6.70 -8.08
CA ILE A 285 1.85 -7.65 -9.04
C ILE A 285 2.76 -6.88 -9.97
N TRP A 286 4.00 -7.30 -10.03
CA TRP A 286 4.98 -6.79 -10.97
C TRP A 286 5.70 -7.95 -11.64
N ALA A 287 5.80 -7.92 -12.98
CA ALA A 287 6.53 -8.92 -13.75
C ALA A 287 7.17 -8.26 -14.96
N MET A 288 8.43 -8.55 -15.24
CA MET A 288 9.20 -8.02 -16.35
C MET A 288 10.06 -9.11 -16.97
N ALA A 289 10.08 -9.16 -18.29
CA ALA A 289 11.05 -9.94 -19.06
C ALA A 289 12.17 -9.02 -19.56
N ASN A 290 13.40 -9.47 -19.46
CA ASN A 290 14.55 -8.79 -20.04
C ASN A 290 14.95 -9.50 -21.34
N GLU A 291 14.82 -8.82 -22.47
CA GLU A 291 15.23 -9.31 -23.78
C GLU A 291 16.44 -8.53 -24.28
N THR A 292 17.41 -9.24 -24.87
CA THR A 292 18.55 -8.60 -25.51
C THR A 292 18.34 -8.62 -27.00
N ASP A 293 18.30 -7.46 -27.61
CA ASP A 293 18.17 -7.30 -29.04
C ASP A 293 19.26 -6.39 -29.60
N SER A 294 19.57 -6.54 -30.91
CA SER A 294 20.61 -5.77 -31.57
C SER A 294 20.02 -4.58 -32.32
N PHE A 295 20.47 -3.38 -32.02
CA PHE A 295 20.03 -2.15 -32.67
C PHE A 295 21.15 -1.46 -33.40
N MET A 296 20.84 -0.91 -34.57
CA MET A 296 21.78 -0.09 -35.32
C MET A 296 21.96 1.26 -34.59
N THR A 297 23.20 1.57 -34.24
CA THR A 297 23.58 2.80 -33.52
C THR A 297 24.29 3.80 -34.40
N ASP A 298 24.84 3.34 -35.53
CA ASP A 298 25.59 4.17 -36.48
C ASP A 298 25.64 3.48 -37.85
N CYS A 299 25.68 4.25 -38.91
CA CYS A 299 25.88 3.74 -40.26
C CYS A 299 26.55 4.77 -41.18
N PHE A 300 27.34 4.32 -42.12
CA PHE A 300 27.91 5.18 -43.17
C PHE A 300 28.07 4.39 -44.48
N SER A 301 28.18 5.10 -45.59
CA SER A 301 28.52 4.52 -46.89
C SER A 301 29.91 4.95 -47.32
N THR A 302 30.66 4.00 -47.84
CA THR A 302 31.98 4.26 -48.47
C THR A 302 31.83 4.83 -49.88
N CYS A 303 30.63 4.78 -50.45
CA CYS A 303 30.37 5.19 -51.84
C CYS A 303 29.60 6.51 -51.95
N TYR A 304 28.86 6.90 -50.93
CA TYR A 304 27.97 8.06 -50.93
C TYR A 304 28.07 8.82 -49.61
N GLU A 305 27.81 10.14 -49.65
CA GLU A 305 27.62 10.93 -48.46
C GLU A 305 26.34 10.50 -47.78
N THR A 306 26.43 10.23 -46.46
CA THR A 306 25.29 9.79 -45.65
C THR A 306 24.97 10.85 -44.61
N THR A 307 23.68 11.17 -44.52
CA THR A 307 23.15 12.00 -43.46
C THR A 307 22.29 11.14 -42.55
N GLN A 308 22.52 11.22 -41.25
CA GLN A 308 21.73 10.50 -40.25
C GLN A 308 21.24 11.44 -39.15
N GLU A 309 20.04 11.17 -38.66
CA GLU A 309 19.49 11.80 -37.49
C GLU A 309 19.43 10.76 -36.38
N THR A 310 20.08 11.05 -35.24
CA THR A 310 20.05 10.19 -34.06
C THR A 310 19.19 10.84 -32.98
N ARG A 311 18.35 10.01 -32.35
CA ARG A 311 17.52 10.44 -31.20
C ARG A 311 17.86 9.58 -29.99
N PRO A 312 18.21 10.20 -28.87
CA PRO A 312 18.38 9.44 -27.62
C PRO A 312 17.03 8.91 -27.14
N PHE A 313 17.02 7.69 -26.67
CA PHE A 313 15.87 7.11 -25.99
C PHE A 313 16.33 6.31 -24.76
N GLN A 314 15.45 6.15 -23.80
CA GLN A 314 15.72 5.40 -22.59
C GLN A 314 15.03 4.05 -22.67
N LEU A 315 15.78 3.00 -22.34
CA LEU A 315 15.26 1.64 -22.19
C LEU A 315 15.19 1.30 -20.71
N LEU A 316 14.10 0.67 -20.33
CA LEU A 316 13.96 0.09 -19.00
C LEU A 316 14.61 -1.28 -18.98
N ARG A 317 15.20 -1.62 -17.85
CA ARG A 317 15.67 -2.97 -17.55
C ARG A 317 15.11 -3.38 -16.20
N GLY A 318 14.49 -4.54 -16.12
CA GLY A 318 14.07 -5.13 -14.86
C GLY A 318 15.31 -5.55 -14.04
N VAL A 319 15.24 -5.27 -12.75
CA VAL A 319 16.21 -5.72 -11.75
C VAL A 319 15.48 -6.52 -10.68
N GLU A 320 16.20 -7.42 -10.00
CA GLU A 320 15.63 -8.20 -8.90
C GLU A 320 15.12 -7.28 -7.80
N PRO A 321 13.94 -7.59 -7.24
CA PRO A 321 13.40 -6.85 -6.09
C PRO A 321 14.36 -6.88 -4.90
N VAL A 322 14.53 -5.74 -4.24
CA VAL A 322 15.34 -5.61 -3.04
C VAL A 322 14.45 -5.43 -1.83
N HIS A 323 14.56 -6.31 -0.84
CA HIS A 323 13.87 -6.21 0.44
C HIS A 323 14.83 -5.71 1.53
N ARG A 324 14.37 -4.77 2.34
CA ARG A 324 15.14 -4.20 3.45
C ARG A 324 14.25 -3.98 4.67
N ASN A 325 14.75 -4.39 5.84
CA ASN A 325 14.15 -4.05 7.12
C ASN A 325 14.87 -2.83 7.69
N ILE A 326 14.10 -1.78 7.98
CA ILE A 326 14.61 -0.52 8.51
C ILE A 326 14.13 -0.40 9.96
N PRO A 327 15.03 -0.54 10.96
CA PRO A 327 14.67 -0.33 12.35
C PRO A 327 14.43 1.16 12.63
N ILE A 328 13.30 1.49 13.22
CA ILE A 328 12.96 2.87 13.61
C ILE A 328 12.79 2.90 15.12
N GLU A 329 13.62 3.70 15.80
CA GLU A 329 13.53 3.93 17.24
C GLU A 329 13.10 5.38 17.50
N ALA A 330 12.14 5.58 18.40
CA ALA A 330 11.70 6.91 18.81
C ALA A 330 11.47 6.96 20.32
N GLU A 331 11.83 8.09 20.93
CA GLU A 331 11.40 8.45 22.29
C GLU A 331 10.12 9.26 22.19
N ILE A 332 9.04 8.74 22.79
CA ILE A 332 7.72 9.35 22.69
C ILE A 332 7.44 10.14 23.97
N PRO A 333 7.37 11.49 23.89
CA PRO A 333 6.95 12.29 25.03
C PRO A 333 5.46 12.07 25.31
N LEU A 334 5.15 11.67 26.52
CA LEU A 334 3.75 11.56 26.96
C LEU A 334 3.24 12.89 27.49
N PRO A 335 1.91 13.15 27.48
CA PRO A 335 1.30 14.33 28.10
C PRO A 335 1.68 14.46 29.58
N GLU A 336 1.71 15.68 30.11
CA GLU A 336 1.99 15.93 31.52
C GLU A 336 0.92 15.28 32.42
N GLY A 337 1.35 14.62 33.49
CA GLY A 337 0.46 13.92 34.41
C GLY A 337 -0.04 12.56 33.88
N SER A 338 0.56 12.05 32.81
CA SER A 338 0.25 10.72 32.27
C SER A 338 0.52 9.63 33.31
N GLY A 339 -0.45 8.75 33.47
CA GLY A 339 -0.36 7.52 34.23
C GLY A 339 0.09 6.33 33.36
N GLU A 340 -0.72 5.31 33.29
CA GLU A 340 -0.46 4.10 32.52
C GLU A 340 -0.77 4.29 31.03
N VAL A 341 0.15 3.84 30.14
CA VAL A 341 -0.11 3.73 28.72
C VAL A 341 -1.07 2.56 28.52
N MET A 342 -2.25 2.86 28.01
CA MET A 342 -3.31 1.88 27.79
C MET A 342 -3.05 1.08 26.50
N ASP A 343 -2.83 1.80 25.40
CA ASP A 343 -2.58 1.19 24.10
C ASP A 343 -1.61 2.05 23.28
N LEU A 344 -0.83 1.43 22.41
CA LEU A 344 0.16 2.09 21.59
C LEU A 344 0.31 1.34 20.26
N TRP A 345 0.29 2.06 19.16
CA TRP A 345 0.45 1.52 17.81
C TRP A 345 1.25 2.45 16.91
N ALA A 346 1.68 1.95 15.76
CA ALA A 346 2.38 2.71 14.75
C ALA A 346 1.61 2.73 13.44
N GLU A 347 1.69 3.83 12.71
CA GLU A 347 1.10 4.04 11.39
C GLU A 347 2.16 4.67 10.46
N LEU A 348 2.22 4.24 9.20
CA LEU A 348 3.04 4.92 8.19
C LEU A 348 2.32 6.20 7.77
N ALA A 349 2.91 7.36 8.09
CA ALA A 349 2.28 8.66 7.80
C ALA A 349 2.67 9.19 6.42
N GLU A 350 3.94 9.05 6.04
CA GLU A 350 4.46 9.54 4.76
C GLU A 350 5.56 8.61 4.26
N GLN A 351 5.68 8.51 2.94
CA GLN A 351 6.77 7.82 2.28
C GLN A 351 7.10 8.46 0.94
N SER A 352 8.37 8.49 0.59
CA SER A 352 8.84 8.92 -0.72
C SER A 352 10.17 8.23 -1.06
N ALA A 353 10.43 8.10 -2.36
CA ALA A 353 11.69 7.59 -2.85
C ALA A 353 12.27 8.53 -3.90
N ALA A 354 13.57 8.73 -3.85
CA ALA A 354 14.33 9.48 -4.85
C ALA A 354 15.44 8.60 -5.41
N GLY A 355 15.42 8.41 -6.74
CA GLY A 355 16.45 7.65 -7.44
C GLY A 355 17.71 8.47 -7.70
N GLY A 356 18.86 7.78 -7.76
CA GLY A 356 20.16 8.33 -8.08
C GLY A 356 21.01 7.34 -8.87
N GLU A 357 22.26 7.69 -9.12
CA GLU A 357 23.23 6.80 -9.73
C GLU A 357 23.73 5.80 -8.68
N GLY A 358 23.38 4.52 -8.87
CA GLY A 358 23.80 3.42 -7.98
C GLY A 358 23.04 3.34 -6.65
N SER A 359 22.06 4.20 -6.39
CA SER A 359 21.28 4.13 -5.15
C SER A 359 19.84 4.65 -5.28
N LEU A 360 18.99 4.18 -4.39
CA LEU A 360 17.64 4.68 -4.16
C LEU A 360 17.58 5.20 -2.71
N ARG A 361 17.22 6.46 -2.53
CA ARG A 361 17.00 7.04 -1.20
C ARG A 361 15.52 6.95 -0.86
N LEU A 362 15.21 6.21 0.19
CA LEU A 362 13.88 6.09 0.77
C LEU A 362 13.78 7.00 1.99
N THR A 363 12.74 7.82 2.06
CA THR A 363 12.46 8.69 3.21
C THR A 363 10.99 8.58 3.58
N GLY A 364 10.68 8.82 4.84
CA GLY A 364 9.31 8.82 5.29
C GLY A 364 9.15 9.19 6.76
N ARG A 365 7.92 9.12 7.24
CA ARG A 365 7.55 9.36 8.64
C ARG A 365 6.66 8.26 9.17
N VAL A 366 6.96 7.81 10.38
CA VAL A 366 6.11 6.91 11.15
C VAL A 366 5.43 7.71 12.25
N ARG A 367 4.12 7.58 12.36
CA ARG A 367 3.33 8.08 13.47
C ARG A 367 3.21 7.01 14.52
N PHE A 368 3.75 7.27 15.70
CA PHE A 368 3.45 6.52 16.91
C PHE A 368 2.27 7.19 17.59
N ALA A 369 1.24 6.42 17.87
CA ALA A 369 -0.01 6.92 18.44
C ALA A 369 -0.48 6.00 19.55
N GLY A 370 -1.20 6.53 20.52
CA GLY A 370 -1.69 5.70 21.62
C GLY A 370 -2.73 6.38 22.49
N LEU A 371 -3.18 5.61 23.48
CA LEU A 371 -4.06 6.03 24.55
C LEU A 371 -3.32 5.94 25.89
N VAL A 372 -3.41 6.98 26.68
CA VAL A 372 -2.83 7.07 28.02
C VAL A 372 -3.90 7.50 29.02
N GLN A 373 -3.79 7.05 30.26
CA GLN A 373 -4.64 7.51 31.31
C GLN A 373 -4.06 8.77 31.96
N THR A 374 -4.76 9.90 31.89
CA THR A 374 -4.35 11.17 32.50
C THR A 374 -5.43 11.62 33.49
N GLY A 375 -5.10 11.70 34.78
CA GLY A 375 -6.07 12.07 35.78
C GLY A 375 -7.29 11.15 35.90
N GLY A 376 -7.15 9.86 35.52
CA GLY A 376 -8.24 8.88 35.49
C GLY A 376 -9.09 8.90 34.22
N GLU A 377 -8.72 9.70 33.22
CA GLU A 377 -9.42 9.81 31.94
C GLU A 377 -8.54 9.35 30.75
N PRO A 378 -9.13 8.72 29.71
CA PRO A 378 -8.40 8.37 28.51
C PRO A 378 -8.05 9.60 27.69
N GLU A 379 -6.79 9.73 27.30
CA GLU A 379 -6.26 10.78 26.46
C GLU A 379 -5.46 10.18 25.29
N TYR A 380 -5.64 10.76 24.09
CA TYR A 380 -4.88 10.38 22.89
C TYR A 380 -3.60 11.19 22.82
N PHE A 381 -2.51 10.52 22.44
CA PHE A 381 -1.23 11.17 22.12
C PHE A 381 -0.66 10.63 20.81
N GLU A 382 0.16 11.42 20.14
CA GLU A 382 0.89 11.01 18.96
C GLU A 382 2.29 11.66 18.87
N HIS A 383 3.19 10.96 18.20
CA HIS A 383 4.53 11.44 17.91
C HIS A 383 4.93 11.00 16.50
N LEU A 384 5.59 11.90 15.74
CA LEU A 384 6.09 11.62 14.40
C LEU A 384 7.61 11.41 14.45
N ALA A 385 8.08 10.33 13.88
CA ALA A 385 9.49 10.03 13.71
C ALA A 385 9.85 9.90 12.23
N ASP A 386 10.88 10.64 11.81
CA ASP A 386 11.40 10.58 10.45
C ASP A 386 12.34 9.38 10.28
N PHE A 387 12.34 8.76 9.10
CA PHE A 387 13.32 7.78 8.71
C PHE A 387 13.90 8.09 7.33
N SER A 388 15.14 7.67 7.11
CA SER A 388 15.81 7.78 5.81
C SER A 388 16.77 6.61 5.65
N GLU A 389 16.68 5.93 4.51
CA GLU A 389 17.54 4.79 4.17
C GLU A 389 18.05 4.95 2.74
N GLU A 390 19.30 4.58 2.51
CA GLU A 390 19.91 4.54 1.18
C GLU A 390 20.12 3.10 0.76
N ILE A 391 19.42 2.68 -0.30
CA ILE A 391 19.40 1.31 -0.80
C ILE A 391 20.30 1.27 -2.05
N PRO A 392 21.42 0.51 -2.05
CA PRO A 392 22.23 0.34 -3.24
C PRO A 392 21.46 -0.45 -4.29
N VAL A 393 21.47 0.02 -5.54
CA VAL A 393 20.86 -0.62 -6.70
C VAL A 393 21.81 -0.59 -7.88
N ASP A 394 21.78 -1.63 -8.72
CA ASP A 394 22.61 -1.67 -9.91
C ASP A 394 22.08 -0.75 -11.00
N GLY A 395 22.89 0.21 -11.43
CA GLY A 395 22.58 1.14 -12.51
C GLY A 395 21.98 2.47 -12.04
N THR A 396 21.43 3.23 -12.98
CA THR A 396 20.77 4.52 -12.70
C THR A 396 19.29 4.32 -12.52
N VAL A 397 18.76 4.71 -11.38
CA VAL A 397 17.32 4.73 -11.11
C VAL A 397 16.82 6.14 -11.40
N GLY A 398 15.92 6.27 -12.39
CA GLY A 398 15.23 7.52 -12.65
C GLY A 398 14.19 7.80 -11.55
N GLU A 399 13.98 9.08 -11.21
CA GLU A 399 13.03 9.50 -10.17
C GLU A 399 11.60 8.96 -10.35
N GLN A 400 11.22 8.64 -11.59
CA GLN A 400 9.87 8.18 -11.94
C GLN A 400 9.72 6.65 -12.09
N LEU A 401 10.78 5.87 -11.91
CA LEU A 401 10.82 4.47 -12.32
C LEU A 401 10.95 3.47 -11.16
N ALA A 402 11.11 3.93 -9.93
CA ALA A 402 11.18 3.05 -8.78
C ALA A 402 9.79 2.80 -8.21
N ASP A 403 9.28 1.58 -8.37
CA ASP A 403 8.17 1.12 -7.54
C ASP A 403 8.75 0.65 -6.19
N PHE A 404 8.33 1.30 -5.13
CA PHE A 404 8.73 0.96 -3.77
C PHE A 404 7.51 0.88 -2.85
N ARG A 405 7.63 0.14 -1.77
CA ARG A 405 6.63 0.04 -0.71
C ARG A 405 7.31 -0.01 0.64
N VAL A 406 6.68 0.61 1.60
CA VAL A 406 7.06 0.57 3.00
C VAL A 406 5.87 0.05 3.80
N GLU A 407 6.11 -0.98 4.59
CA GLU A 407 5.11 -1.58 5.47
C GLU A 407 5.65 -1.67 6.89
N LEU A 408 4.78 -1.47 7.88
CA LEU A 408 5.14 -1.65 9.28
C LEU A 408 4.91 -3.12 9.65
N GLN A 409 5.98 -3.85 9.97
CA GLN A 409 5.88 -5.26 10.27
C GLN A 409 5.56 -5.55 11.74
N ARG A 410 6.33 -4.97 12.67
CA ARG A 410 6.18 -5.20 14.12
C ARG A 410 6.62 -3.99 14.90
N SER A 411 5.96 -3.76 16.02
CA SER A 411 6.35 -2.73 16.98
C SER A 411 6.49 -3.34 18.38
N GLU A 412 7.53 -2.93 19.10
CA GLU A 412 7.76 -3.36 20.50
C GLU A 412 7.89 -2.13 21.40
N GLU A 413 7.23 -2.17 22.54
CA GLU A 413 7.36 -1.14 23.57
C GLU A 413 8.43 -1.54 24.60
N ARG A 414 9.34 -0.62 24.90
CA ARG A 414 10.26 -0.74 26.05
C ARG A 414 10.09 0.47 26.96
N ARG A 415 9.72 0.24 28.20
CA ARG A 415 9.68 1.30 29.21
C ARG A 415 11.09 1.60 29.73
N VAL A 416 11.54 2.84 29.56
CA VAL A 416 12.87 3.29 30.00
C VAL A 416 12.72 4.29 31.13
N GLY A 417 13.11 3.91 32.34
CA GLY A 417 13.28 4.78 33.49
C GLY A 417 12.04 5.13 34.31
N LYS A 418 12.24 5.88 35.44
CA LYS A 418 11.18 6.31 36.35
C LYS A 418 10.37 7.50 35.83
N GLU A 419 10.80 8.16 34.76
CA GLU A 419 10.02 9.12 34.01
C GLU A 419 9.43 8.40 32.81
N CYS A 420 8.10 8.43 32.65
CA CYS A 420 7.36 7.70 31.61
C CYS A 420 7.84 8.08 30.19
N ARG A 421 8.89 7.43 29.72
CA ARG A 421 9.39 7.50 28.35
C ARG A 421 9.27 6.10 27.77
N SER A 422 8.46 5.93 26.72
CA SER A 422 8.39 4.69 25.94
C SER A 422 9.40 4.75 24.81
N ARG A 423 10.21 3.70 24.67
CA ARG A 423 11.16 3.56 23.56
C ARG A 423 10.69 2.41 22.68
N TRP A 424 10.48 2.71 21.42
CA TRP A 424 10.07 1.74 20.41
C TRP A 424 11.28 1.23 19.63
N SER A 425 11.30 -0.06 19.40
CA SER A 425 12.31 -0.70 18.55
C SER A 425 11.62 -1.77 17.73
N PRO A 426 11.49 -1.62 16.40
CA PRO A 426 11.05 -2.70 15.54
C PRO A 426 12.17 -3.75 15.46
N TYR A 427 11.85 -5.01 15.73
CA TYR A 427 12.79 -6.13 15.58
C TYR A 427 12.38 -7.05 14.43
N HIS A 428 13.39 -7.50 13.73
CA HIS A 428 13.67 -8.44 12.63
C HIS A 428 12.51 -9.17 11.98
#